data_a17cabfeaf6bdce3e22fe2acfb5f0675
#
_entry.id   a17cabfeaf6bdce3e22fe2acfb5f0675
#
_cell.length_a   1.000
_cell.length_b   1.000
_cell.length_c   1.000
_cell.angle_alpha   90.00
_cell.angle_beta   90.00
_cell.angle_gamma   90.00
#
_symmetry.space_group_name_H-M   'P 1'
#
loop_
_entity.id
_entity.type
_entity.pdbx_description
1 polymer ?
#
loop_
_entity_poly.entity_id
_entity_poly.type
_entity_poly.pdbx_seq_one_letter_code
_entity_poly.pdbx_strand_id
1 'polypeptide(L)'
;MTAREQAIVAVASYTGKGDLEHLKPALTGALEAGMTINEINEVLIHAYAYCGFPRSLRAIQTFMQVVDERKANGINDVVGREVAEKNDNRTRYERGRDMLAEISGTSVDAPKAGYAIFAPAIERFLKEHLFADLFERDLLTYRERELATVSILAGVGGVEPMFRSHAAICLHLGVTAEQLSALLNIVEMNLGTSYSEPLRNILEQIVKQK
;
A
#
# COMPACT_ATOMS: atom_id res chain seq x y z
N MET A 1 -8.85 -0.83 -13.82
CA MET A 1 -8.91 -0.55 -12.36
C MET A 1 -10.32 -0.10 -12.00
N THR A 2 -10.87 -0.61 -10.90
CA THR A 2 -12.16 -0.18 -10.35
C THR A 2 -12.06 1.22 -9.73
N ALA A 3 -13.19 1.89 -9.47
CA ALA A 3 -13.21 3.18 -8.77
C ALA A 3 -12.54 3.09 -7.38
N ARG A 4 -12.77 1.99 -6.65
CA ARG A 4 -12.14 1.69 -5.36
C ARG A 4 -10.61 1.58 -5.47
N GLU A 5 -10.10 0.83 -6.44
CA GLU A 5 -8.65 0.71 -6.66
C GLU A 5 -8.01 2.06 -7.03
N GLN A 6 -8.69 2.88 -7.83
CA GLN A 6 -8.22 4.23 -8.18
C GLN A 6 -8.17 5.13 -6.95
N ALA A 7 -9.17 5.06 -6.07
CA ALA A 7 -9.19 5.78 -4.81
C ALA A 7 -8.04 5.36 -3.88
N ILE A 8 -7.78 4.06 -3.75
CA ILE A 8 -6.62 3.54 -3.00
C ILE A 8 -5.32 4.13 -3.54
N VAL A 9 -5.13 4.15 -4.86
CA VAL A 9 -3.93 4.71 -5.51
C VAL A 9 -3.76 6.20 -5.19
N ALA A 10 -4.84 6.98 -5.29
CA ALA A 10 -4.79 8.42 -5.02
C ALA A 10 -4.44 8.70 -3.55
N VAL A 11 -5.16 8.09 -2.61
CA VAL A 11 -4.91 8.25 -1.16
C VAL A 11 -3.49 7.82 -0.81
N ALA A 12 -3.04 6.67 -1.30
CA ALA A 12 -1.72 6.10 -1.03
C ALA A 12 -0.58 6.98 -1.59
N SER A 13 -0.71 7.47 -2.83
CA SER A 13 0.33 8.29 -3.48
C SER A 13 0.51 9.65 -2.77
N TYR A 14 -0.58 10.34 -2.44
CA TYR A 14 -0.50 11.59 -1.69
C TYR A 14 0.02 11.39 -0.26
N THR A 15 -0.37 10.28 0.40
CA THR A 15 0.17 9.93 1.72
C THR A 15 1.68 9.70 1.65
N GLY A 16 2.15 8.93 0.66
CA GLY A 16 3.57 8.67 0.43
C GLY A 16 4.37 9.95 0.18
N LYS A 17 3.84 10.90 -0.59
CA LYS A 17 4.45 12.21 -0.82
C LYS A 17 4.38 13.12 0.42
N GLY A 18 3.36 12.94 1.27
CA GLY A 18 3.05 13.85 2.38
C GLY A 18 2.32 15.11 1.93
N ASP A 19 1.61 15.05 0.82
CA ASP A 19 0.83 16.14 0.22
C ASP A 19 -0.58 16.18 0.81
N LEU A 20 -0.72 16.84 1.95
CA LEU A 20 -1.98 16.85 2.71
C LEU A 20 -3.07 17.69 2.03
N GLU A 21 -2.70 18.69 1.24
CA GLU A 21 -3.64 19.55 0.52
C GLU A 21 -4.43 18.74 -0.51
N HIS A 22 -3.74 17.94 -1.33
CA HIS A 22 -4.38 17.08 -2.32
C HIS A 22 -4.91 15.76 -1.73
N LEU A 23 -4.35 15.31 -0.59
CA LEU A 23 -4.86 14.15 0.12
C LEU A 23 -6.30 14.36 0.61
N LYS A 24 -6.63 15.56 1.09
CA LYS A 24 -7.96 15.86 1.65
C LYS A 24 -9.10 15.59 0.65
N PRO A 25 -9.10 16.13 -0.57
CA PRO A 25 -10.11 15.77 -1.58
C PRO A 25 -10.03 14.31 -2.04
N ALA A 26 -8.85 13.68 -2.05
CA ALA A 26 -8.73 12.27 -2.39
C ALA A 26 -9.40 11.36 -1.35
N LEU A 27 -9.31 11.69 -0.06
CA LEU A 27 -10.03 10.99 1.02
C LEU A 27 -11.54 11.12 0.89
N THR A 28 -12.04 12.32 0.54
CA THR A 28 -13.46 12.54 0.23
C THR A 28 -13.89 11.67 -0.95
N GLY A 29 -13.12 11.68 -2.04
CA GLY A 29 -13.39 10.84 -3.21
C GLY A 29 -13.37 9.34 -2.91
N ALA A 30 -12.54 8.88 -1.96
CA ALA A 30 -12.52 7.48 -1.54
C ALA A 30 -13.81 7.08 -0.81
N LEU A 31 -14.35 7.93 0.06
CA LEU A 31 -15.66 7.72 0.70
C LEU A 31 -16.79 7.70 -0.36
N GLU A 32 -16.75 8.60 -1.33
CA GLU A 32 -17.73 8.68 -2.43
C GLU A 32 -17.62 7.48 -3.40
N ALA A 33 -16.43 6.88 -3.53
CA ALA A 33 -16.23 5.63 -4.26
C ALA A 33 -16.73 4.39 -3.48
N GLY A 34 -17.33 4.59 -2.30
CA GLY A 34 -17.95 3.55 -1.47
C GLY A 34 -16.98 2.83 -0.53
N MET A 35 -15.77 3.36 -0.33
CA MET A 35 -14.89 2.85 0.73
C MET A 35 -15.41 3.27 2.10
N THR A 36 -15.31 2.36 3.07
CA THR A 36 -15.66 2.63 4.46
C THR A 36 -14.53 3.38 5.18
N ILE A 37 -14.86 4.01 6.31
CA ILE A 37 -13.87 4.70 7.15
C ILE A 37 -12.75 3.73 7.57
N ASN A 38 -13.10 2.51 7.98
CA ASN A 38 -12.11 1.51 8.42
C ASN A 38 -11.21 1.04 7.27
N GLU A 39 -11.72 0.91 6.05
CA GLU A 39 -10.91 0.54 4.88
C GLU A 39 -9.93 1.66 4.47
N ILE A 40 -10.35 2.93 4.52
CA ILE A 40 -9.46 4.07 4.26
C ILE A 40 -8.40 4.15 5.37
N ASN A 41 -8.79 4.03 6.64
CA ASN A 41 -7.83 3.95 7.74
C ASN A 41 -6.81 2.84 7.54
N GLU A 42 -7.24 1.69 7.00
CA GLU A 42 -6.33 0.57 6.73
C GLU A 42 -5.27 0.92 5.68
N VAL A 43 -5.61 1.69 4.63
CA VAL A 43 -4.63 2.22 3.66
C VAL A 43 -3.63 3.15 4.36
N LEU A 44 -4.11 4.05 5.23
CA LEU A 44 -3.26 5.01 5.96
C LEU A 44 -2.38 4.33 7.00
N ILE A 45 -2.90 3.30 7.70
CA ILE A 45 -2.14 2.46 8.62
C ILE A 45 -1.07 1.70 7.85
N HIS A 46 -1.42 1.06 6.74
CA HIS A 46 -0.46 0.33 5.90
C HIS A 46 0.71 1.23 5.44
N ALA A 47 0.43 2.49 5.17
CA ALA A 47 1.41 3.45 4.69
C ALA A 47 2.59 3.69 5.65
N TYR A 48 2.40 3.56 6.97
CA TYR A 48 3.48 3.88 7.91
C TYR A 48 4.70 2.98 7.74
N ALA A 49 4.52 1.74 7.29
CA ALA A 49 5.63 0.81 7.06
C ALA A 49 6.55 1.24 5.90
N TYR A 50 6.07 2.09 5.01
CA TYR A 50 6.79 2.53 3.81
C TYR A 50 7.20 4.00 3.85
N CYS A 51 6.39 4.88 4.45
CA CYS A 51 6.67 6.31 4.53
C CYS A 51 6.82 6.84 5.97
N GLY A 52 6.86 5.95 6.96
CA GLY A 52 7.07 6.26 8.36
C GLY A 52 5.84 6.79 9.08
N PHE A 53 5.86 6.70 10.41
CA PHE A 53 4.79 7.20 11.28
C PHE A 53 4.41 8.67 11.01
N PRO A 54 5.36 9.61 10.80
CA PRO A 54 4.99 11.02 10.66
C PRO A 54 4.01 11.27 9.50
N ARG A 55 4.24 10.69 8.32
CA ARG A 55 3.36 10.86 7.16
C ARG A 55 2.03 10.14 7.36
N SER A 56 2.04 8.91 7.86
CA SER A 56 0.83 8.14 8.14
C SER A 56 -0.05 8.84 9.19
N LEU A 57 0.52 9.28 10.33
CA LEU A 57 -0.24 9.97 11.38
C LEU A 57 -0.83 11.31 10.88
N ARG A 58 -0.07 12.07 10.07
CA ARG A 58 -0.61 13.31 9.47
C ARG A 58 -1.75 13.03 8.50
N ALA A 59 -1.65 11.95 7.71
CA ALA A 59 -2.74 11.53 6.82
C ALA A 59 -3.99 11.09 7.61
N ILE A 60 -3.84 10.33 8.70
CA ILE A 60 -4.92 9.94 9.60
C ILE A 60 -5.58 11.18 10.22
N GLN A 61 -4.80 12.15 10.70
CA GLN A 61 -5.35 13.41 11.24
C GLN A 61 -6.14 14.20 10.18
N THR A 62 -5.67 14.21 8.93
CA THR A 62 -6.39 14.83 7.80
C THR A 62 -7.69 14.08 7.53
N PHE A 63 -7.68 12.76 7.61
CA PHE A 63 -8.89 11.95 7.42
C PHE A 63 -9.92 12.16 8.52
N MET A 64 -9.50 12.27 9.78
CA MET A 64 -10.38 12.64 10.89
C MET A 64 -11.13 13.96 10.60
N GLN A 65 -10.39 14.97 10.12
CA GLN A 65 -11.01 16.25 9.75
C GLN A 65 -12.03 16.11 8.62
N VAL A 66 -11.72 15.30 7.59
CA VAL A 66 -12.68 15.02 6.49
C VAL A 66 -13.95 14.38 7.01
N VAL A 67 -13.86 13.37 7.86
CA VAL A 67 -15.02 12.68 8.45
C VAL A 67 -15.85 13.64 9.30
N ASP A 68 -15.21 14.46 10.14
CA ASP A 68 -15.88 15.44 10.99
C ASP A 68 -16.59 16.52 10.17
N GLU A 69 -15.96 17.06 9.13
CA GLU A 69 -16.57 18.05 8.22
C GLU A 69 -17.78 17.46 7.47
N ARG A 70 -17.67 16.24 6.97
CA ARG A 70 -18.78 15.56 6.29
C ARG A 70 -19.96 15.32 7.23
N LYS A 71 -19.67 14.86 8.46
CA LYS A 71 -20.67 14.68 9.50
C LYS A 71 -21.36 16.00 9.87
N ALA A 72 -20.62 17.09 9.99
CA ALA A 72 -21.18 18.42 10.25
C ALA A 72 -22.10 18.91 9.11
N ASN A 73 -21.87 18.45 7.89
CA ASN A 73 -22.73 18.70 6.72
C ASN A 73 -23.87 17.67 6.56
N GLY A 74 -24.11 16.84 7.58
CA GLY A 74 -25.22 15.86 7.58
C GLY A 74 -24.93 14.58 6.81
N ILE A 75 -23.69 14.34 6.37
CA ILE A 75 -23.28 13.12 5.68
C ILE A 75 -22.78 12.12 6.72
N ASN A 76 -23.38 10.93 6.75
CA ASN A 76 -22.99 9.84 7.64
C ASN A 76 -22.29 8.76 6.82
N ASP A 77 -20.96 8.79 6.80
CA ASP A 77 -20.14 7.79 6.11
C ASP A 77 -20.18 6.45 6.85
N VAL A 78 -20.12 5.35 6.10
CA VAL A 78 -20.16 4.00 6.65
C VAL A 78 -18.83 3.73 7.35
N VAL A 79 -18.88 3.36 8.64
CA VAL A 79 -17.68 3.02 9.42
C VAL A 79 -17.00 1.76 8.88
N GLY A 80 -17.79 0.76 8.51
CA GLY A 80 -17.28 -0.53 8.04
C GLY A 80 -17.05 -1.52 9.19
N ARG A 81 -16.65 -2.73 8.82
CA ARG A 81 -16.31 -3.79 9.80
C ARG A 81 -14.93 -3.55 10.42
N GLU A 82 -14.71 -4.13 11.56
CA GLU A 82 -13.40 -4.23 12.17
C GLU A 82 -12.57 -5.37 11.53
N VAL A 83 -11.25 -5.35 11.79
CA VAL A 83 -10.35 -6.45 11.43
C VAL A 83 -10.77 -7.70 12.18
N ALA A 84 -10.84 -8.84 11.49
CA ALA A 84 -11.13 -10.10 12.13
C ALA A 84 -9.97 -10.57 13.02
N GLU A 85 -10.29 -11.10 14.19
CA GLU A 85 -9.30 -11.74 15.05
C GLU A 85 -8.78 -13.02 14.38
N LYS A 86 -7.47 -13.17 14.34
CA LYS A 86 -6.81 -14.39 13.85
C LYS A 86 -6.27 -15.19 15.03
N ASN A 87 -6.72 -16.42 15.15
CA ASN A 87 -6.16 -17.39 16.09
C ASN A 87 -5.18 -18.30 15.35
N ASP A 88 -3.89 -17.93 15.40
CA ASP A 88 -2.79 -18.72 14.82
C ASP A 88 -1.68 -18.86 15.87
N ASN A 89 -1.38 -20.09 16.28
CA ASN A 89 -0.42 -20.40 17.33
C ASN A 89 1.05 -20.34 16.87
N ARG A 90 1.31 -20.15 15.56
CA ARG A 90 2.66 -19.97 15.05
C ARG A 90 3.25 -18.64 15.51
N THR A 91 4.58 -18.58 15.58
CA THR A 91 5.26 -17.31 15.87
C THR A 91 4.99 -16.26 14.79
N ARG A 92 5.08 -14.97 15.13
CA ARG A 92 4.95 -13.88 14.14
C ARG A 92 5.94 -14.04 12.99
N TYR A 93 7.17 -14.50 13.29
CA TYR A 93 8.18 -14.72 12.28
C TYR A 93 7.76 -15.80 11.27
N GLU A 94 7.26 -16.94 11.74
CA GLU A 94 6.78 -18.01 10.86
C GLU A 94 5.60 -17.56 10.01
N ARG A 95 4.62 -16.91 10.60
CA ARG A 95 3.46 -16.39 9.86
C ARG A 95 3.87 -15.39 8.78
N GLY A 96 4.71 -14.41 9.15
CA GLY A 96 5.17 -13.40 8.19
C GLY A 96 6.10 -13.94 7.12
N ARG A 97 6.92 -14.95 7.43
CA ARG A 97 7.72 -15.69 6.44
C ARG A 97 6.83 -16.38 5.41
N ASP A 98 5.82 -17.09 5.89
CA ASP A 98 4.90 -17.84 5.03
C ASP A 98 4.02 -16.89 4.20
N MET A 99 3.56 -15.79 4.80
CA MET A 99 2.84 -14.72 4.10
C MET A 99 3.68 -14.10 2.98
N LEU A 100 4.93 -13.74 3.25
CA LEU A 100 5.83 -13.20 2.23
C LEU A 100 6.01 -14.19 1.06
N ALA A 101 6.20 -15.47 1.37
CA ALA A 101 6.34 -16.50 0.34
C ALA A 101 5.07 -16.63 -0.51
N GLU A 102 3.89 -16.62 0.12
CA GLU A 102 2.59 -16.69 -0.55
C GLU A 102 2.40 -15.53 -1.54
N ILE A 103 2.55 -14.28 -1.07
CA ILE A 103 2.26 -13.12 -1.91
C ILE A 103 3.32 -12.84 -2.97
N SER A 104 4.57 -13.23 -2.72
CA SER A 104 5.68 -13.02 -3.68
C SER A 104 5.89 -14.19 -4.63
N GLY A 105 5.30 -15.36 -4.36
CA GLY A 105 5.55 -16.59 -5.11
C GLY A 105 6.97 -17.15 -4.91
N THR A 106 7.69 -16.72 -3.87
CA THR A 106 9.04 -17.21 -3.57
C THR A 106 8.99 -18.39 -2.59
N SER A 107 10.02 -19.23 -2.61
CA SER A 107 10.11 -20.32 -1.62
C SER A 107 10.36 -19.78 -0.22
N VAL A 108 9.72 -20.38 0.80
CA VAL A 108 10.00 -20.13 2.22
C VAL A 108 11.45 -20.44 2.60
N ASP A 109 12.07 -21.39 1.88
CA ASP A 109 13.44 -21.84 2.08
C ASP A 109 14.46 -21.10 1.18
N ALA A 110 14.02 -20.05 0.49
CA ALA A 110 14.93 -19.26 -0.33
C ALA A 110 16.10 -18.70 0.52
N PRO A 111 17.35 -18.82 0.04
CA PRO A 111 18.50 -18.37 0.80
C PRO A 111 18.43 -16.87 1.05
N LYS A 112 18.79 -16.44 2.27
CA LYS A 112 18.88 -15.02 2.60
C LYS A 112 20.00 -14.37 1.78
N ALA A 113 19.77 -13.14 1.33
CA ALA A 113 20.72 -12.36 0.55
C ALA A 113 20.65 -10.86 0.91
N GLY A 114 21.66 -10.12 0.48
CA GLY A 114 21.67 -8.66 0.61
C GLY A 114 21.48 -8.19 2.05
N TYR A 115 20.51 -7.29 2.26
CA TYR A 115 20.24 -6.68 3.56
C TYR A 115 19.83 -7.71 4.63
N ALA A 116 19.23 -8.82 4.25
CA ALA A 116 18.80 -9.86 5.20
C ALA A 116 20.00 -10.56 5.88
N ILE A 117 21.15 -10.58 5.22
CA ILE A 117 22.42 -11.04 5.81
C ILE A 117 23.11 -9.91 6.55
N PHE A 118 23.18 -8.72 5.93
CA PHE A 118 23.95 -7.60 6.47
C PHE A 118 23.31 -7.01 7.74
N ALA A 119 21.98 -6.93 7.77
CA ALA A 119 21.21 -6.36 8.87
C ALA A 119 20.04 -7.28 9.26
N PRO A 120 20.30 -8.43 9.91
CA PRO A 120 19.28 -9.46 10.17
C PRO A 120 18.10 -8.97 11.05
N ALA A 121 18.30 -7.90 11.82
CA ALA A 121 17.21 -7.32 12.60
C ALA A 121 16.10 -6.72 11.71
N ILE A 122 16.46 -6.05 10.60
CA ILE A 122 15.45 -5.47 9.69
C ILE A 122 14.69 -6.57 8.94
N GLU A 123 15.33 -7.66 8.59
CA GLU A 123 14.69 -8.83 7.98
C GLU A 123 13.65 -9.43 8.93
N ARG A 124 13.99 -9.52 10.21
CA ARG A 124 13.07 -10.00 11.24
C ARG A 124 11.87 -9.06 11.40
N PHE A 125 12.08 -7.75 11.47
CA PHE A 125 11.00 -6.77 11.56
C PHE A 125 10.07 -6.81 10.33
N LEU A 126 10.63 -6.98 9.13
CA LEU A 126 9.82 -7.16 7.92
C LEU A 126 8.90 -8.37 8.05
N LYS A 127 9.40 -9.53 8.48
CA LYS A 127 8.56 -10.72 8.63
C LYS A 127 7.58 -10.61 9.79
N GLU A 128 8.05 -10.27 10.98
CA GLU A 128 7.19 -10.25 12.19
C GLU A 128 6.17 -9.13 12.15
N HIS A 129 6.54 -7.98 11.62
CA HIS A 129 5.69 -6.79 11.70
C HIS A 129 4.99 -6.48 10.38
N LEU A 130 5.71 -6.31 9.26
CA LEU A 130 5.06 -5.97 8.01
C LEU A 130 4.19 -7.13 7.51
N PHE A 131 4.76 -8.34 7.39
CA PHE A 131 4.02 -9.45 6.78
C PHE A 131 3.11 -10.20 7.75
N ALA A 132 3.42 -10.27 9.05
CA ALA A 132 2.49 -10.84 10.02
C ALA A 132 1.48 -9.79 10.53
N ASP A 133 1.93 -8.71 11.21
CA ASP A 133 0.99 -7.83 11.87
C ASP A 133 0.15 -6.98 10.89
N LEU A 134 0.70 -6.54 9.73
CA LEU A 134 -0.03 -5.69 8.79
C LEU A 134 -0.71 -6.46 7.66
N PHE A 135 0.02 -7.36 6.98
CA PHE A 135 -0.56 -8.06 5.82
C PHE A 135 -1.64 -9.06 6.20
N GLU A 136 -1.63 -9.58 7.43
CA GLU A 136 -2.69 -10.47 7.92
C GLU A 136 -4.01 -9.77 8.24
N ARG A 137 -4.04 -8.43 8.32
CA ARG A 137 -5.26 -7.66 8.55
C ARG A 137 -6.14 -7.70 7.30
N ASP A 138 -7.37 -8.15 7.43
CA ASP A 138 -8.22 -8.60 6.34
C ASP A 138 -9.19 -7.53 5.76
N LEU A 139 -8.98 -6.24 6.10
CA LEU A 139 -9.80 -5.15 5.55
C LEU A 139 -9.49 -4.83 4.09
N LEU A 140 -8.24 -5.05 3.68
CA LEU A 140 -7.80 -4.97 2.28
C LEU A 140 -7.33 -6.33 1.81
N THR A 141 -7.62 -6.67 0.57
CA THR A 141 -7.04 -7.84 -0.10
C THR A 141 -5.53 -7.63 -0.31
N TYR A 142 -4.76 -8.71 -0.49
CA TYR A 142 -3.32 -8.60 -0.80
C TYR A 142 -3.07 -7.77 -2.05
N ARG A 143 -3.93 -7.91 -3.05
CA ARG A 143 -3.90 -7.10 -4.26
C ARG A 143 -4.06 -5.61 -3.96
N GLU A 144 -5.03 -5.22 -3.14
CA GLU A 144 -5.25 -3.82 -2.76
C GLU A 144 -4.09 -3.27 -1.91
N ARG A 145 -3.53 -4.10 -1.00
CA ARG A 145 -2.34 -3.73 -0.23
C ARG A 145 -1.14 -3.45 -1.13
N GLU A 146 -0.91 -4.29 -2.13
CA GLU A 146 0.20 -4.09 -3.06
C GLU A 146 -0.03 -2.90 -4.00
N LEU A 147 -1.27 -2.63 -4.44
CA LEU A 147 -1.59 -1.39 -5.15
C LEU A 147 -1.33 -0.15 -4.28
N ALA A 148 -1.69 -0.20 -2.99
CA ALA A 148 -1.35 0.86 -2.04
C ALA A 148 0.17 0.98 -1.87
N THR A 149 0.88 -0.13 -1.70
CA THR A 149 2.34 -0.16 -1.53
C THR A 149 3.08 0.50 -2.70
N VAL A 150 2.81 0.08 -3.95
CA VAL A 150 3.50 0.67 -5.12
C VAL A 150 3.16 2.15 -5.29
N SER A 151 1.95 2.57 -4.90
CA SER A 151 1.52 3.97 -4.94
C SER A 151 2.21 4.82 -3.85
N ILE A 152 2.38 4.28 -2.63
CA ILE A 152 3.13 4.93 -1.56
C ILE A 152 4.60 5.08 -1.97
N LEU A 153 5.21 4.01 -2.49
CA LEU A 153 6.61 4.04 -2.95
C LEU A 153 6.82 5.05 -4.08
N ALA A 154 5.85 5.17 -5.00
CA ALA A 154 5.86 6.21 -6.01
C ALA A 154 5.86 7.61 -5.39
N GLY A 155 5.05 7.86 -4.37
CA GLY A 155 4.99 9.14 -3.66
C GLY A 155 6.23 9.43 -2.81
N VAL A 156 6.88 8.41 -2.25
CA VAL A 156 8.12 8.53 -1.47
C VAL A 156 9.29 8.95 -2.37
N GLY A 157 9.43 8.31 -3.54
CA GLY A 157 10.52 8.52 -4.48
C GLY A 157 11.89 8.06 -3.97
N GLY A 158 12.83 7.79 -4.87
CA GLY A 158 14.18 7.34 -4.53
C GLY A 158 14.24 5.91 -3.95
N VAL A 159 13.21 5.12 -4.18
CA VAL A 159 13.05 3.73 -3.69
C VAL A 159 12.71 2.77 -4.83
N GLU A 160 13.25 3.01 -6.00
CA GLU A 160 12.98 2.27 -7.24
C GLU A 160 13.20 0.75 -7.11
N PRO A 161 14.23 0.25 -6.39
CA PRO A 161 14.39 -1.20 -6.18
C PRO A 161 13.22 -1.83 -5.41
N MET A 162 12.65 -1.10 -4.44
CA MET A 162 11.49 -1.52 -3.66
C MET A 162 10.25 -1.54 -4.53
N PHE A 163 10.04 -0.48 -5.34
CA PHE A 163 8.96 -0.44 -6.32
C PHE A 163 9.04 -1.63 -7.28
N ARG A 164 10.24 -1.95 -7.81
CA ARG A 164 10.44 -3.13 -8.69
C ARG A 164 9.95 -4.42 -8.03
N SER A 165 10.34 -4.65 -6.79
CA SER A 165 9.94 -5.86 -6.05
C SER A 165 8.44 -5.94 -5.85
N HIS A 166 7.81 -4.86 -5.41
CA HIS A 166 6.36 -4.82 -5.17
C HIS A 166 5.54 -4.83 -6.47
N ALA A 167 6.02 -4.23 -7.56
CA ALA A 167 5.39 -4.35 -8.88
C ALA A 167 5.43 -5.81 -9.38
N ALA A 168 6.49 -6.56 -9.10
CA ALA A 168 6.56 -7.98 -9.42
C ALA A 168 5.55 -8.79 -8.57
N ILE A 169 5.38 -8.45 -7.29
CA ILE A 169 4.35 -9.05 -6.41
C ILE A 169 2.96 -8.71 -6.95
N CYS A 170 2.69 -7.46 -7.35
CA CYS A 170 1.42 -7.09 -8.00
C CYS A 170 1.09 -8.03 -9.18
N LEU A 171 2.08 -8.27 -10.06
CA LEU A 171 1.90 -9.15 -11.22
C LEU A 171 1.69 -10.61 -10.80
N HIS A 172 2.30 -11.07 -9.70
CA HIS A 172 2.06 -12.41 -9.13
C HIS A 172 0.63 -12.54 -8.58
N LEU A 173 0.12 -11.50 -7.94
CA LEU A 173 -1.24 -11.42 -7.40
C LEU A 173 -2.31 -11.15 -8.47
N GLY A 174 -1.96 -11.21 -9.75
CA GLY A 174 -2.90 -11.08 -10.87
C GLY A 174 -3.25 -9.64 -11.24
N VAL A 175 -2.49 -8.64 -10.78
CA VAL A 175 -2.55 -7.29 -11.36
C VAL A 175 -1.90 -7.33 -12.72
N THR A 176 -2.58 -6.86 -13.78
CA THR A 176 -1.98 -6.88 -15.13
C THR A 176 -1.00 -5.72 -15.34
N ALA A 177 -0.13 -5.86 -16.34
CA ALA A 177 0.78 -4.78 -16.73
C ALA A 177 0.03 -3.50 -17.14
N GLU A 178 -1.12 -3.65 -17.83
CA GLU A 178 -1.99 -2.54 -18.21
C GLU A 178 -2.59 -1.85 -16.97
N GLN A 179 -2.94 -2.62 -15.93
CA GLN A 179 -3.43 -2.04 -14.68
C GLN A 179 -2.34 -1.29 -13.92
N LEU A 180 -1.11 -1.80 -13.89
CA LEU A 180 0.04 -1.07 -13.33
C LEU A 180 0.37 0.19 -14.15
N SER A 181 0.27 0.13 -15.48
CA SER A 181 0.41 1.30 -16.33
C SER A 181 -0.69 2.35 -16.04
N ALA A 182 -1.94 1.91 -15.86
CA ALA A 182 -3.04 2.78 -15.46
C ALA A 182 -2.83 3.40 -14.06
N LEU A 183 -2.27 2.64 -13.11
CA LEU A 183 -1.84 3.17 -11.81
C LEU A 183 -0.81 4.28 -11.97
N LEU A 184 0.21 4.08 -12.81
CA LEU A 184 1.24 5.10 -13.05
C LEU A 184 0.67 6.34 -13.76
N ASN A 185 -0.39 6.21 -14.57
CA ASN A 185 -1.11 7.37 -15.11
C ASN A 185 -1.78 8.19 -13.99
N ILE A 186 -2.38 7.53 -12.99
CA ILE A 186 -2.97 8.21 -11.83
C ILE A 186 -1.86 8.89 -11.00
N VAL A 187 -0.74 8.20 -10.75
CA VAL A 187 0.43 8.79 -10.07
C VAL A 187 0.92 10.03 -10.82
N GLU A 188 1.01 9.97 -12.14
CA GLU A 188 1.42 11.11 -12.97
C GLU A 188 0.47 12.30 -12.86
N MET A 189 -0.85 12.06 -12.95
CA MET A 189 -1.85 13.10 -12.76
C MET A 189 -1.80 13.72 -11.37
N ASN A 190 -1.53 12.92 -10.35
CA ASN A 190 -1.52 13.35 -8.96
C ASN A 190 -0.23 14.05 -8.54
N LEU A 191 0.92 13.51 -8.96
CA LEU A 191 2.24 13.91 -8.44
C LEU A 191 3.15 14.53 -9.49
N GLY A 192 2.84 14.34 -10.77
CA GLY A 192 3.65 14.81 -11.91
C GLY A 192 4.53 13.73 -12.52
N THR A 193 4.99 13.99 -13.75
CA THR A 193 5.77 13.06 -14.58
C THR A 193 7.07 12.60 -13.91
N SER A 194 7.73 13.45 -13.13
CA SER A 194 8.97 13.10 -12.42
C SER A 194 8.82 11.94 -11.44
N TYR A 195 7.61 11.67 -10.95
CA TYR A 195 7.30 10.54 -10.07
C TYR A 195 6.95 9.26 -10.84
N SER A 196 6.38 9.36 -12.03
CA SER A 196 5.89 8.22 -12.80
C SER A 196 6.91 7.68 -13.80
N GLU A 197 7.68 8.54 -14.46
CA GLU A 197 8.59 8.15 -15.56
C GLU A 197 9.67 7.13 -15.14
N PRO A 198 10.41 7.29 -14.02
CA PRO A 198 11.36 6.27 -13.59
C PRO A 198 10.71 4.90 -13.35
N LEU A 199 9.46 4.91 -12.84
CA LEU A 199 8.72 3.70 -12.50
C LEU A 199 8.15 3.01 -13.75
N ARG A 200 7.80 3.76 -14.80
CA ARG A 200 7.41 3.20 -16.11
C ARG A 200 8.56 2.40 -16.73
N ASN A 201 9.77 2.94 -16.71
CA ASN A 201 10.96 2.25 -17.19
C ASN A 201 11.20 0.93 -16.45
N ILE A 202 10.95 0.90 -15.14
CA ILE A 202 11.04 -0.31 -14.32
C ILE A 202 9.95 -1.32 -14.72
N LEU A 203 8.70 -0.88 -14.86
CA LEU A 203 7.59 -1.74 -15.26
C LEU A 203 7.86 -2.41 -16.61
N GLU A 204 8.35 -1.64 -17.62
CA GLU A 204 8.72 -2.19 -18.91
C GLU A 204 9.81 -3.28 -18.81
N GLN A 205 10.81 -3.06 -17.95
CA GLN A 205 11.87 -4.06 -17.75
C GLN A 205 11.33 -5.34 -17.12
N ILE A 206 10.42 -5.23 -16.13
CA ILE A 206 9.80 -6.41 -15.49
C ILE A 206 8.98 -7.20 -16.50
N VAL A 207 8.19 -6.51 -17.32
CA VAL A 207 7.31 -7.16 -18.32
C VAL A 207 8.13 -7.85 -19.43
N LYS A 208 9.27 -7.29 -19.86
CA LYS A 208 10.17 -7.90 -20.86
C LYS A 208 10.91 -9.14 -20.34
N GLN A 209 11.00 -9.34 -19.02
CA GLN A 209 11.70 -10.47 -18.39
C GLN A 209 10.80 -11.68 -18.10
N LYS A 210 9.50 -11.55 -18.31
CA LYS A 210 8.50 -12.63 -18.22
C LYS A 210 8.23 -13.22 -19.61
#